data_d10bea937a02f7276559e2ccf2d3601f
#
_entry.id   d10bea937a02f7276559e2ccf2d3601f
#
_cell.length_a   1.000
_cell.length_b   1.000
_cell.length_c   1.000
_cell.angle_alpha   90.00
_cell.angle_beta   90.00
_cell.angle_gamma   90.00
#
_symmetry.space_group_name_H-M   'P 1'
#
loop_
_entity.id
_entity.type
_entity.pdbx_description
1 polymer ?
#
loop_
_entity_poly.entity_id
_entity_poly.type
_entity_poly.pdbx_seq_one_letter_code
_entity_poly.pdbx_strand_id
1 'polypeptide(L)'
;TMTSSYDILAMRTAKIVEWYPEHVRVRMYDDRTGEKQELTLPKSLVAIIENPFFSVMNEPNSTLQRLLRKLVLLDVVDEQTNSNKLNMIIQLPYVIKTDAKRAQAEKRRQDIEDQLENSKYGIAYTDGTEKITQLNRSLDNNLLNQIEYLTKLMFSQIGITQEILDGTADQKVMLNYNNRVVEPIAAAIVDSMKRVFLTKTARSQKQSIMYFSDPFR
;
A
#
# COMPACT_ATOMS: atom_id res chain seq x y z
N THR A 1 2.96 -52.89 -4.62
CA THR A 1 2.65 -51.62 -3.96
C THR A 1 3.72 -50.63 -4.33
N MET A 2 3.49 -49.85 -5.37
CA MET A 2 4.36 -48.72 -5.69
C MET A 2 4.13 -47.62 -4.64
N THR A 3 5.10 -47.40 -3.78
CA THR A 3 5.22 -46.18 -2.99
C THR A 3 5.65 -45.08 -3.95
N SER A 4 4.72 -44.23 -4.39
CA SER A 4 5.06 -43.03 -5.13
C SER A 4 5.68 -42.03 -4.14
N SER A 5 7.00 -42.05 -4.04
CA SER A 5 7.75 -40.96 -3.41
C SER A 5 7.80 -39.82 -4.40
N TYR A 6 7.32 -38.65 -4.01
CA TYR A 6 7.51 -37.44 -4.78
C TYR A 6 8.79 -36.77 -4.28
N ASP A 7 9.77 -36.66 -5.14
CA ASP A 7 10.94 -35.80 -4.88
C ASP A 7 10.60 -34.39 -5.32
N ILE A 8 10.58 -33.46 -4.36
CA ILE A 8 10.39 -32.04 -4.65
C ILE A 8 11.74 -31.47 -5.11
N LEU A 9 11.91 -31.35 -6.43
CA LEU A 9 13.13 -30.80 -7.02
C LEU A 9 13.20 -29.27 -6.92
N ALA A 10 12.05 -28.59 -7.03
CA ALA A 10 11.96 -27.14 -6.91
C ALA A 10 10.54 -26.72 -6.52
N MET A 11 10.45 -25.65 -5.76
CA MET A 11 9.18 -24.96 -5.48
C MET A 11 9.28 -23.54 -6.01
N ARG A 12 8.22 -23.10 -6.70
CA ARG A 12 8.13 -21.71 -7.21
C ARG A 12 6.81 -21.11 -6.77
N THR A 13 6.86 -19.85 -6.42
CA THR A 13 5.66 -19.07 -6.10
C THR A 13 5.00 -18.59 -7.37
N ALA A 14 3.66 -18.62 -7.41
CA ALA A 14 2.88 -18.16 -8.54
C ALA A 14 1.60 -17.47 -8.09
N LYS A 15 1.07 -16.59 -8.92
CA LYS A 15 -0.24 -15.97 -8.71
C LYS A 15 -1.28 -16.72 -9.54
N ILE A 16 -2.38 -17.13 -8.91
CA ILE A 16 -3.53 -17.71 -9.63
C ILE A 16 -4.19 -16.60 -10.44
N VAL A 17 -4.36 -16.83 -11.74
CA VAL A 17 -5.02 -15.91 -12.68
C VAL A 17 -6.44 -16.38 -12.95
N GLU A 18 -6.63 -17.72 -13.10
CA GLU A 18 -7.91 -18.29 -13.47
C GLU A 18 -8.11 -19.68 -12.82
N TRP A 19 -9.37 -19.97 -12.49
CA TRP A 19 -9.76 -21.20 -11.85
C TRP A 19 -10.53 -22.12 -12.81
N TYR A 20 -10.12 -23.37 -12.89
CA TYR A 20 -10.82 -24.45 -13.60
C TYR A 20 -11.19 -25.57 -12.60
N PRO A 21 -12.10 -26.47 -12.95
CA PRO A 21 -12.50 -27.56 -12.03
C PRO A 21 -11.32 -28.39 -11.51
N GLU A 22 -10.43 -28.84 -12.38
CA GLU A 22 -9.28 -29.68 -12.03
C GLU A 22 -7.92 -29.03 -12.20
N HIS A 23 -7.87 -27.85 -12.81
CA HIS A 23 -6.66 -27.11 -13.12
C HIS A 23 -6.72 -25.70 -12.57
N VAL A 24 -5.58 -25.05 -12.50
CA VAL A 24 -5.46 -23.61 -12.24
C VAL A 24 -4.50 -23.02 -13.26
N ARG A 25 -4.86 -21.85 -13.78
CA ARG A 25 -3.93 -21.03 -14.55
C ARG A 25 -3.18 -20.13 -13.59
N VAL A 26 -1.86 -20.24 -13.62
CA VAL A 26 -0.97 -19.52 -12.72
C VAL A 26 -0.01 -18.67 -13.53
N ARG A 27 0.30 -17.48 -13.02
CA ARG A 27 1.34 -16.62 -13.53
C ARG A 27 2.54 -16.71 -12.60
N MET A 28 3.65 -17.20 -13.12
CA MET A 28 4.89 -17.37 -12.39
C MET A 28 6.03 -16.63 -13.08
N TYR A 29 7.05 -16.28 -12.30
CA TYR A 29 8.28 -15.73 -12.82
C TYR A 29 9.21 -16.85 -13.27
N ASP A 30 9.75 -16.74 -14.49
CA ASP A 30 10.77 -17.66 -14.99
C ASP A 30 12.16 -17.02 -14.81
N ASP A 31 12.92 -17.60 -13.89
CA ASP A 31 14.28 -17.11 -13.56
C ASP A 31 15.25 -17.22 -14.75
N ARG A 32 14.93 -18.01 -15.77
CA ARG A 32 15.77 -18.24 -16.94
C ARG A 32 15.59 -17.16 -18.00
N THR A 33 14.34 -16.74 -18.20
CA THR A 33 13.97 -15.75 -19.23
C THR A 33 13.83 -14.34 -18.66
N GLY A 34 13.67 -14.19 -17.34
CA GLY A 34 13.37 -12.93 -16.69
C GLY A 34 11.94 -12.44 -16.91
N GLU A 35 11.06 -13.27 -17.46
CA GLU A 35 9.70 -12.88 -17.82
C GLU A 35 8.66 -13.65 -16.98
N LYS A 36 7.45 -13.07 -16.91
CA LYS A 36 6.30 -13.73 -16.29
C LYS A 36 5.60 -14.60 -17.32
N GLN A 37 5.53 -15.89 -17.06
CA GLN A 37 4.84 -16.87 -17.91
C GLN A 37 3.54 -17.31 -17.25
N GLU A 38 2.54 -17.61 -18.09
CA GLU A 38 1.28 -18.22 -17.66
C GLU A 38 1.26 -19.70 -18.03
N LEU A 39 1.03 -20.52 -17.03
CA LEU A 39 0.95 -21.98 -17.18
C LEU A 39 -0.35 -22.50 -16.58
N THR A 40 -0.93 -23.50 -17.23
CA THR A 40 -2.08 -24.24 -16.68
C THR A 40 -1.59 -25.54 -16.05
N LEU A 41 -1.77 -25.66 -14.74
CA LEU A 41 -1.27 -26.78 -13.96
C LEU A 41 -2.44 -27.53 -13.30
N PRO A 42 -2.37 -28.86 -13.18
CA PRO A 42 -3.35 -29.63 -12.43
C PRO A 42 -3.26 -29.27 -10.93
N LYS A 43 -4.42 -29.20 -10.26
CA LYS A 43 -4.50 -28.86 -8.82
C LYS A 43 -3.72 -29.83 -7.93
N SER A 44 -3.48 -31.07 -8.39
CA SER A 44 -2.68 -32.05 -7.66
C SER A 44 -1.19 -31.70 -7.55
N LEU A 45 -0.70 -30.81 -8.40
CA LEU A 45 0.70 -30.35 -8.41
C LEU A 45 0.89 -28.97 -7.76
N VAL A 46 -0.19 -28.36 -7.30
CA VAL A 46 -0.17 -26.97 -6.80
C VAL A 46 -0.69 -26.91 -5.37
N ALA A 47 0.13 -26.48 -4.44
CA ALA A 47 -0.32 -26.14 -3.09
C ALA A 47 -0.94 -24.72 -3.12
N ILE A 48 -2.26 -24.64 -3.02
CA ILE A 48 -3.00 -23.38 -3.05
C ILE A 48 -3.06 -22.84 -1.62
N ILE A 49 -2.41 -21.69 -1.42
CA ILE A 49 -2.31 -21.02 -0.13
C ILE A 49 -3.29 -19.87 -0.14
N GLU A 50 -4.23 -19.87 0.79
CA GLU A 50 -5.09 -18.72 1.05
C GLU A 50 -4.35 -17.70 1.92
N ASN A 51 -4.48 -16.43 1.61
CA ASN A 51 -3.87 -15.37 2.40
C ASN A 51 -4.52 -15.30 3.79
N PRO A 52 -3.80 -15.61 4.89
CA PRO A 52 -4.38 -15.56 6.23
C PRO A 52 -4.80 -14.15 6.67
N PHE A 53 -4.29 -13.11 5.99
CA PHE A 53 -4.65 -11.71 6.24
C PHE A 53 -5.69 -11.17 5.25
N PHE A 54 -6.38 -12.04 4.49
CA PHE A 54 -7.33 -11.59 3.46
C PHE A 54 -8.39 -10.65 4.03
N SER A 55 -8.96 -10.96 5.19
CA SER A 55 -9.97 -10.13 5.84
C SER A 55 -9.48 -8.75 6.24
N VAL A 56 -8.20 -8.62 6.59
CA VAL A 56 -7.59 -7.35 6.99
C VAL A 56 -7.13 -6.54 5.78
N MET A 57 -6.59 -7.21 4.75
CA MET A 57 -5.91 -6.56 3.62
C MET A 57 -6.79 -6.41 2.38
N ASN A 58 -7.49 -7.48 1.99
CA ASN A 58 -8.07 -7.61 0.64
C ASN A 58 -9.59 -7.63 0.62
N GLU A 59 -10.24 -7.88 1.75
CA GLU A 59 -11.70 -7.84 1.81
C GLU A 59 -12.22 -6.44 1.48
N PRO A 60 -13.30 -6.29 0.69
CA PRO A 60 -13.90 -4.99 0.41
C PRO A 60 -14.21 -4.22 1.70
N ASN A 61 -13.77 -2.97 1.77
CA ASN A 61 -13.87 -2.12 2.97
C ASN A 61 -13.10 -2.63 4.21
N SER A 62 -12.09 -3.47 4.03
CA SER A 62 -11.20 -3.84 5.13
C SER A 62 -10.60 -2.61 5.81
N THR A 63 -10.17 -2.78 7.05
CA THR A 63 -9.57 -1.67 7.84
C THR A 63 -8.37 -1.07 7.10
N LEU A 64 -7.52 -1.91 6.53
CA LEU A 64 -6.35 -1.47 5.76
C LEU A 64 -6.75 -0.64 4.54
N GLN A 65 -7.74 -1.09 3.76
CA GLN A 65 -8.21 -0.34 2.59
C GLN A 65 -8.83 1.02 2.96
N ARG A 66 -9.50 1.12 4.10
CA ARG A 66 -10.02 2.40 4.60
C ARG A 66 -8.90 3.35 5.01
N LEU A 67 -7.84 2.81 5.64
CA LEU A 67 -6.66 3.60 6.01
C LEU A 67 -5.91 4.08 4.77
N LEU A 68 -5.68 3.21 3.79
CA LEU A 68 -5.06 3.59 2.52
C LEU A 68 -5.82 4.70 1.80
N ARG A 69 -7.15 4.62 1.73
CA ARG A 69 -7.96 5.69 1.14
C ARG A 69 -7.81 7.02 1.87
N LYS A 70 -7.72 7.00 3.20
CA LYS A 70 -7.47 8.22 3.97
C LYS A 70 -6.08 8.78 3.71
N LEU A 71 -5.06 7.93 3.64
CA LEU A 71 -3.69 8.36 3.32
C LEU A 71 -3.62 9.01 1.94
N VAL A 72 -4.24 8.40 0.92
CA VAL A 72 -4.30 8.99 -0.43
C VAL A 72 -4.98 10.36 -0.43
N LEU A 73 -6.06 10.52 0.34
CA LEU A 73 -6.73 11.82 0.44
C LEU A 73 -5.84 12.87 1.12
N LEU A 74 -5.08 12.49 2.15
CA LEU A 74 -4.15 13.40 2.81
C LEU A 74 -2.97 13.75 1.91
N ASP A 75 -2.46 12.80 1.13
CA ASP A 75 -1.40 13.00 0.14
C ASP A 75 -1.82 14.03 -0.93
N VAL A 76 -3.05 13.91 -1.46
CA VAL A 76 -3.62 14.90 -2.39
C VAL A 76 -3.76 16.29 -1.74
N VAL A 77 -4.15 16.35 -0.47
CA VAL A 77 -4.26 17.63 0.26
C VAL A 77 -2.88 18.24 0.48
N ASP A 78 -1.87 17.43 0.81
CA ASP A 78 -0.49 17.87 0.96
C ASP A 78 0.08 18.41 -0.37
N GLU A 79 -0.13 17.72 -1.46
CA GLU A 79 0.26 18.16 -2.81
C GLU A 79 -0.43 19.48 -3.19
N GLN A 80 -1.72 19.64 -2.88
CA GLN A 80 -2.44 20.89 -3.11
C GLN A 80 -1.93 22.03 -2.26
N THR A 81 -1.50 21.74 -1.02
CA THR A 81 -0.93 22.74 -0.11
C THR A 81 0.46 23.16 -0.56
N ASN A 82 1.28 22.20 -0.99
CA ASN A 82 2.65 22.45 -1.47
C ASN A 82 2.69 23.11 -2.85
N SER A 83 1.65 22.93 -3.68
CA SER A 83 1.58 23.52 -5.03
C SER A 83 1.37 25.03 -5.06
N ASN A 84 1.56 25.74 -3.93
CA ASN A 84 1.40 27.20 -3.80
C ASN A 84 0.05 27.74 -4.33
N LYS A 85 -0.99 26.94 -4.43
CA LYS A 85 -2.35 27.41 -4.62
C LYS A 85 -2.81 28.07 -3.33
N LEU A 86 -2.16 29.19 -3.05
CA LEU A 86 -2.44 30.05 -1.91
C LEU A 86 -3.89 30.48 -2.01
N ASN A 87 -4.68 30.21 -0.97
CA ASN A 87 -5.95 30.88 -0.81
C ASN A 87 -5.67 32.35 -0.55
N MET A 88 -5.59 33.12 -1.63
CA MET A 88 -5.35 34.55 -1.57
C MET A 88 -6.64 35.30 -1.87
N ILE A 89 -6.89 36.36 -1.13
CA ILE A 89 -7.92 37.33 -1.45
C ILE A 89 -7.21 38.55 -2.05
N ILE A 90 -7.53 38.82 -3.32
CA ILE A 90 -7.05 40.01 -4.01
C ILE A 90 -8.17 41.04 -3.95
N GLN A 91 -7.95 42.09 -3.20
CA GLN A 91 -8.87 43.24 -3.10
C GLN A 91 -8.50 44.26 -4.19
N LEU A 92 -9.35 44.38 -5.19
CA LEU A 92 -9.18 45.32 -6.28
C LEU A 92 -9.76 46.68 -5.91
N PRO A 93 -9.18 47.80 -6.41
CA PRO A 93 -9.62 49.18 -6.09
C PRO A 93 -10.91 49.59 -6.80
N TYR A 94 -11.59 48.67 -7.46
CA TYR A 94 -12.83 48.91 -8.21
C TYR A 94 -13.88 47.82 -8.01
N VAL A 95 -15.15 48.18 -8.27
CA VAL A 95 -16.27 47.25 -8.14
C VAL A 95 -16.46 46.47 -9.46
N ILE A 96 -16.55 45.17 -9.39
CA ILE A 96 -16.75 44.27 -10.55
C ILE A 96 -18.25 44.17 -10.85
N LYS A 97 -18.78 45.12 -11.62
CA LYS A 97 -20.20 45.12 -12.04
C LYS A 97 -20.40 44.91 -13.52
N THR A 98 -19.39 45.08 -14.37
CA THR A 98 -19.49 44.97 -15.83
C THR A 98 -18.59 43.86 -16.34
N ASP A 99 -18.92 43.29 -17.50
CA ASP A 99 -18.12 42.20 -18.08
C ASP A 99 -16.68 42.65 -18.41
N ALA A 100 -16.50 43.88 -18.83
CA ALA A 100 -15.17 44.46 -19.04
C ALA A 100 -14.34 44.52 -17.76
N LYS A 101 -14.94 44.88 -16.60
CA LYS A 101 -14.29 44.86 -15.30
C LYS A 101 -14.02 43.47 -14.78
N ARG A 102 -14.88 42.52 -15.12
CA ARG A 102 -14.65 41.08 -14.79
C ARG A 102 -13.47 40.53 -15.59
N ALA A 103 -13.39 40.83 -16.90
CA ALA A 103 -12.25 40.43 -17.73
C ALA A 103 -10.92 41.04 -17.22
N GLN A 104 -10.98 42.34 -16.79
CA GLN A 104 -9.82 43.00 -16.21
C GLN A 104 -9.37 42.34 -14.88
N ALA A 105 -10.31 41.94 -14.01
CA ALA A 105 -10.02 41.25 -12.76
C ALA A 105 -9.43 39.86 -13.03
N GLU A 106 -9.96 39.15 -14.01
CA GLU A 106 -9.46 37.83 -14.39
C GLU A 106 -8.04 37.90 -14.97
N LYS A 107 -7.77 38.87 -15.84
CA LYS A 107 -6.42 39.12 -16.33
C LYS A 107 -5.44 39.42 -15.19
N ARG A 108 -5.86 40.26 -14.22
CA ARG A 108 -5.02 40.59 -13.04
C ARG A 108 -4.75 39.34 -12.18
N ARG A 109 -5.75 38.47 -12.02
CA ARG A 109 -5.56 37.17 -11.34
C ARG A 109 -4.48 36.33 -12.02
N GLN A 110 -4.57 36.19 -13.35
CA GLN A 110 -3.58 35.44 -14.13
C GLN A 110 -2.18 36.05 -14.01
N ASP A 111 -2.05 37.37 -14.13
CA ASP A 111 -0.76 38.07 -13.96
C ASP A 111 -0.12 37.78 -12.61
N ILE A 112 -0.91 37.69 -11.54
CA ILE A 112 -0.39 37.39 -10.18
C ILE A 112 -0.02 35.91 -10.07
N GLU A 113 -0.85 35.00 -10.62
CA GLU A 113 -0.54 33.57 -10.67
C GLU A 113 0.78 33.32 -11.42
N ASP A 114 0.95 33.93 -12.60
CA ASP A 114 2.18 33.83 -13.40
C ASP A 114 3.41 34.39 -12.68
N GLN A 115 3.25 35.51 -11.97
CA GLN A 115 4.34 36.08 -11.18
C GLN A 115 4.75 35.15 -10.02
N LEU A 116 3.78 34.51 -9.37
CA LEU A 116 4.06 33.60 -8.26
C LEU A 116 4.68 32.28 -8.72
N GLU A 117 4.21 31.74 -9.86
CA GLU A 117 4.77 30.51 -10.44
C GLU A 117 6.21 30.72 -10.94
N ASN A 118 6.48 31.85 -11.56
CA ASN A 118 7.82 32.17 -12.09
C ASN A 118 8.77 32.78 -11.05
N SER A 119 8.28 33.10 -9.87
CA SER A 119 9.10 33.69 -8.80
C SER A 119 9.78 32.62 -7.96
N LYS A 120 11.12 32.67 -7.92
CA LYS A 120 11.93 31.74 -7.08
C LYS A 120 11.60 31.82 -5.58
N TYR A 121 11.00 32.95 -5.13
CA TYR A 121 10.71 33.21 -3.71
C TYR A 121 9.23 33.48 -3.44
N GLY A 122 8.32 33.21 -4.39
CA GLY A 122 6.89 33.43 -4.23
C GLY A 122 6.51 34.91 -4.02
N ILE A 123 7.23 35.84 -4.65
CA ILE A 123 7.01 37.28 -4.53
C ILE A 123 6.23 37.75 -5.77
N ALA A 124 5.13 38.46 -5.54
CA ALA A 124 4.38 39.14 -6.59
C ALA A 124 4.36 40.66 -6.31
N TYR A 125 4.35 41.47 -7.38
CA TYR A 125 4.24 42.92 -7.27
C TYR A 125 2.77 43.33 -7.34
N THR A 126 2.37 44.21 -6.42
CA THR A 126 1.02 44.80 -6.39
C THR A 126 1.08 46.30 -6.54
N ASP A 127 0.05 46.88 -7.12
CA ASP A 127 -0.17 48.33 -7.11
C ASP A 127 -0.54 48.78 -5.69
N GLY A 128 -0.14 49.98 -5.30
CA GLY A 128 -0.39 50.52 -3.96
C GLY A 128 -1.85 50.64 -3.56
N THR A 129 -2.76 50.46 -4.51
CA THR A 129 -4.22 50.45 -4.32
C THR A 129 -4.82 49.05 -4.17
N GLU A 130 -4.03 48.04 -4.41
CA GLU A 130 -4.43 46.60 -4.28
C GLU A 130 -3.97 46.05 -2.94
N LYS A 131 -4.81 45.27 -2.28
CA LYS A 131 -4.45 44.58 -1.07
C LYS A 131 -4.55 43.07 -1.29
N ILE A 132 -3.43 42.38 -1.18
CA ILE A 132 -3.37 40.91 -1.19
C ILE A 132 -3.35 40.44 0.26
N THR A 133 -4.33 39.63 0.63
CA THR A 133 -4.37 39.00 1.94
C THR A 133 -4.21 37.49 1.75
N GLN A 134 -3.12 36.95 2.25
CA GLN A 134 -2.91 35.50 2.27
C GLN A 134 -3.71 34.91 3.44
N LEU A 135 -4.57 33.96 3.13
CA LEU A 135 -5.27 33.19 4.14
C LEU A 135 -4.34 32.09 4.63
N ASN A 136 -3.57 32.41 5.66
CA ASN A 136 -2.68 31.44 6.28
C ASN A 136 -3.53 30.40 7.02
N ARG A 137 -3.69 29.19 6.45
CA ARG A 137 -4.19 28.04 7.20
C ARG A 137 -2.97 27.34 7.81
N SER A 138 -2.90 27.32 9.13
CA SER A 138 -1.93 26.50 9.88
C SER A 138 -2.29 25.01 9.77
N LEU A 139 -2.27 24.46 8.53
CA LEU A 139 -2.63 23.07 8.26
C LEU A 139 -1.44 22.11 8.40
N ASP A 140 -0.20 22.62 8.28
CA ASP A 140 0.96 21.80 8.03
C ASP A 140 1.31 20.84 9.16
N ASN A 141 1.34 21.31 10.41
CA ASN A 141 1.72 20.44 11.53
C ASN A 141 0.68 19.37 11.85
N ASN A 142 -0.61 19.65 11.68
CA ASN A 142 -1.67 18.69 11.98
C ASN A 142 -1.79 17.64 10.88
N LEU A 143 -1.52 18.00 9.62
CA LEU A 143 -1.56 17.09 8.49
C LEU A 143 -0.45 16.04 8.59
N LEU A 144 0.79 16.46 8.83
CA LEU A 144 1.93 15.54 9.01
C LEU A 144 1.70 14.58 10.18
N ASN A 145 1.19 15.07 11.31
CA ASN A 145 0.85 14.24 12.45
C ASN A 145 -0.24 13.21 12.11
N GLN A 146 -1.23 13.57 11.30
CA GLN A 146 -2.27 12.66 10.85
C GLN A 146 -1.72 11.60 9.89
N ILE A 147 -0.85 11.95 8.96
CA ILE A 147 -0.18 11.02 8.05
C ILE A 147 0.64 10.02 8.87
N GLU A 148 1.46 10.49 9.80
CA GLU A 148 2.28 9.64 10.66
C GLU A 148 1.42 8.68 11.51
N TYR A 149 0.36 9.18 12.12
CA TYR A 149 -0.57 8.36 12.90
C TYR A 149 -1.25 7.28 12.05
N LEU A 150 -1.75 7.63 10.85
CA LEU A 150 -2.41 6.67 9.96
C LEU A 150 -1.42 5.64 9.41
N THR A 151 -0.19 6.05 9.13
CA THR A 151 0.88 5.14 8.69
C THR A 151 1.22 4.13 9.78
N LYS A 152 1.41 4.57 11.01
CA LYS A 152 1.62 3.69 12.17
C LYS A 152 0.45 2.73 12.38
N LEU A 153 -0.78 3.23 12.24
CA LEU A 153 -1.97 2.40 12.38
C LEU A 153 -2.06 1.35 11.26
N MET A 154 -1.67 1.70 10.04
CA MET A 154 -1.63 0.77 8.90
C MET A 154 -0.65 -0.37 9.15
N PHE A 155 0.57 -0.09 9.57
CA PHE A 155 1.56 -1.11 9.90
C PHE A 155 1.10 -1.98 11.07
N SER A 156 0.50 -1.38 12.09
CA SER A 156 -0.07 -2.09 13.24
C SER A 156 -1.16 -3.10 12.84
N GLN A 157 -1.97 -2.82 11.81
CA GLN A 157 -2.98 -3.75 11.29
C GLN A 157 -2.37 -5.00 10.66
N ILE A 158 -1.18 -4.87 10.08
CA ILE A 158 -0.43 -5.99 9.51
C ILE A 158 0.39 -6.71 10.59
N GLY A 159 0.49 -6.13 11.79
CA GLY A 159 1.29 -6.68 12.89
C GLY A 159 2.76 -6.29 12.86
N ILE A 160 3.10 -5.28 12.06
CA ILE A 160 4.48 -4.74 11.98
C ILE A 160 4.56 -3.50 12.87
N THR A 161 5.55 -3.47 13.77
CA THR A 161 5.84 -2.30 14.61
C THR A 161 6.98 -1.48 14.02
N GLN A 162 7.14 -0.25 14.50
CA GLN A 162 8.21 0.63 14.04
C GLN A 162 9.59 0.03 14.33
N GLU A 163 9.77 -0.59 15.50
CA GLU A 163 11.03 -1.20 15.91
C GLU A 163 11.46 -2.33 14.97
N ILE A 164 10.49 -3.04 14.36
CA ILE A 164 10.78 -4.08 13.35
C ILE A 164 11.25 -3.43 12.05
N LEU A 165 10.63 -2.32 11.63
CA LEU A 165 11.02 -1.59 10.43
C LEU A 165 12.42 -0.98 10.55
N ASP A 166 12.73 -0.43 11.73
CA ASP A 166 14.01 0.24 12.01
C ASP A 166 15.12 -0.76 12.38
N GLY A 167 14.78 -2.04 12.58
CA GLY A 167 15.73 -3.06 13.01
C GLY A 167 16.18 -2.94 14.46
N THR A 168 15.46 -2.18 15.29
CA THR A 168 15.75 -1.97 16.72
C THR A 168 14.90 -2.84 17.64
N ALA A 169 14.13 -3.77 17.06
CA ALA A 169 13.23 -4.64 17.78
C ALA A 169 13.96 -5.51 18.81
N ASP A 170 13.46 -5.52 20.04
CA ASP A 170 13.93 -6.42 21.08
C ASP A 170 13.41 -7.86 20.85
N GLN A 171 13.90 -8.80 21.65
CA GLN A 171 13.52 -10.21 21.57
C GLN A 171 12.00 -10.41 21.72
N LYS A 172 11.35 -9.65 22.59
CA LYS A 172 9.91 -9.74 22.84
C LYS A 172 9.10 -9.26 21.66
N VAL A 173 9.49 -8.16 21.04
CA VAL A 173 8.87 -7.61 19.83
C VAL A 173 9.05 -8.56 18.66
N MET A 174 10.25 -9.13 18.48
CA MET A 174 10.51 -10.12 17.43
C MET A 174 9.69 -11.41 17.62
N LEU A 175 9.56 -11.90 18.84
CA LEU A 175 8.73 -13.06 19.13
C LEU A 175 7.25 -12.78 18.84
N ASN A 176 6.75 -11.62 19.22
CA ASN A 176 5.38 -11.21 18.93
C ASN A 176 5.12 -11.09 17.41
N TYR A 177 6.06 -10.51 16.67
CA TYR A 177 6.01 -10.44 15.22
C TYR A 177 5.99 -11.84 14.59
N ASN A 178 6.88 -12.73 15.03
CA ASN A 178 6.92 -14.10 14.55
C ASN A 178 5.58 -14.81 14.75
N ASN A 179 5.00 -14.73 15.94
CA ASN A 179 3.75 -15.39 16.27
C ASN A 179 2.53 -14.81 15.54
N ARG A 180 2.52 -13.51 15.30
CA ARG A 180 1.36 -12.82 14.70
C ARG A 180 1.41 -12.73 13.18
N VAL A 181 2.60 -12.72 12.60
CA VAL A 181 2.78 -12.50 11.15
C VAL A 181 3.40 -13.71 10.48
N VAL A 182 4.55 -14.17 10.96
CA VAL A 182 5.31 -15.24 10.28
C VAL A 182 4.61 -16.59 10.45
N GLU A 183 4.23 -16.92 11.67
CA GLU A 183 3.62 -18.23 11.97
C GLU A 183 2.28 -18.48 11.24
N PRO A 184 1.33 -17.56 11.16
CA PRO A 184 0.12 -17.76 10.37
C PRO A 184 0.39 -18.00 8.88
N ILE A 185 1.37 -17.31 8.30
CA ILE A 185 1.78 -17.51 6.91
C ILE A 185 2.41 -18.90 6.73
N ALA A 186 3.36 -19.25 7.59
CA ALA A 186 4.04 -20.54 7.53
C ALA A 186 3.06 -21.69 7.77
N ALA A 187 2.14 -21.57 8.72
CA ALA A 187 1.09 -22.55 8.98
C ALA A 187 0.17 -22.73 7.75
N ALA A 188 -0.26 -21.63 7.11
CA ALA A 188 -1.08 -21.71 5.90
C ALA A 188 -0.35 -22.43 4.75
N ILE A 189 0.96 -22.20 4.58
CA ILE A 189 1.80 -22.89 3.61
C ILE A 189 1.84 -24.39 3.92
N VAL A 190 2.21 -24.76 5.14
CA VAL A 190 2.35 -26.15 5.58
C VAL A 190 1.03 -26.90 5.46
N ASP A 191 -0.08 -26.32 5.88
CA ASP A 191 -1.39 -26.95 5.80
C ASP A 191 -1.84 -27.16 4.35
N SER A 192 -1.52 -26.24 3.48
CA SER A 192 -1.77 -26.35 2.05
C SER A 192 -0.95 -27.50 1.43
N MET A 193 0.34 -27.59 1.78
CA MET A 193 1.22 -28.66 1.35
C MET A 193 0.77 -30.02 1.88
N LYS A 194 0.37 -30.11 3.14
CA LYS A 194 -0.19 -31.35 3.73
C LYS A 194 -1.43 -31.83 2.99
N ARG A 195 -2.31 -30.90 2.58
CA ARG A 195 -3.53 -31.23 1.85
C ARG A 195 -3.25 -31.85 0.47
N VAL A 196 -2.23 -31.37 -0.23
CA VAL A 196 -1.93 -31.77 -1.60
C VAL A 196 -0.96 -32.95 -1.65
N PHE A 197 0.13 -32.91 -0.90
CA PHE A 197 1.24 -33.86 -1.05
C PHE A 197 1.20 -35.06 -0.09
N LEU A 198 0.45 -34.97 1.02
CA LEU A 198 0.27 -36.12 1.89
C LEU A 198 -0.97 -36.93 1.52
N THR A 199 -0.78 -38.23 1.22
CA THR A 199 -1.88 -39.16 1.01
C THR A 199 -2.67 -39.38 2.29
N LYS A 200 -3.92 -39.87 2.18
CA LYS A 200 -4.74 -40.25 3.33
C LYS A 200 -4.04 -41.27 4.23
N THR A 201 -3.36 -42.24 3.61
CA THR A 201 -2.59 -43.28 4.31
C THR A 201 -1.40 -42.69 5.06
N ALA A 202 -0.63 -41.80 4.43
CA ALA A 202 0.49 -41.16 5.08
C ALA A 202 0.04 -40.33 6.33
N ARG A 203 -1.09 -39.65 6.21
CA ARG A 203 -1.69 -38.88 7.33
C ARG A 203 -2.15 -39.82 8.46
N SER A 204 -2.76 -40.98 8.13
CA SER A 204 -3.15 -41.96 9.16
C SER A 204 -1.94 -42.59 9.86
N GLN A 205 -0.81 -42.68 9.18
CA GLN A 205 0.48 -43.14 9.73
C GLN A 205 1.25 -42.00 10.49
N LYS A 206 0.60 -40.89 10.75
CA LYS A 206 1.18 -39.72 11.44
C LYS A 206 2.38 -39.06 10.73
N GLN A 207 2.53 -39.30 9.41
CA GLN A 207 3.49 -38.53 8.64
C GLN A 207 3.01 -37.07 8.52
N SER A 208 3.93 -36.13 8.66
CA SER A 208 3.60 -34.71 8.67
C SER A 208 4.68 -33.90 7.95
N ILE A 209 4.27 -32.83 7.33
CA ILE A 209 5.17 -31.77 6.88
C ILE A 209 5.22 -30.72 7.99
N MET A 210 6.39 -30.34 8.38
CA MET A 210 6.60 -29.31 9.41
C MET A 210 7.57 -28.25 8.87
N TYR A 211 7.43 -27.03 9.33
CA TYR A 211 8.45 -26.01 9.16
C TYR A 211 9.16 -25.80 10.49
N PHE A 212 10.39 -25.38 10.41
CA PHE A 212 11.16 -24.96 11.55
C PHE A 212 11.53 -23.50 11.35
N SER A 213 11.23 -22.68 12.34
CA SER A 213 11.59 -21.27 12.38
C SER A 213 12.25 -20.97 13.73
N ASP A 214 13.41 -20.36 13.67
CA ASP A 214 14.07 -19.80 14.86
C ASP A 214 13.98 -18.27 14.75
N PRO A 215 13.12 -17.60 15.54
CA PRO A 215 12.95 -16.15 15.48
C PRO A 215 14.18 -15.36 15.92
N PHE A 216 15.25 -16.05 16.38
CA PHE A 216 16.46 -15.43 16.91
C PHE A 216 17.73 -15.76 16.11
N ARG A 217 17.56 -16.39 14.95
CA ARG A 217 18.68 -16.72 14.05
C ARG A 217 18.70 -15.90 12.79
#